data_27818172414028bef897297b24aa682a
#
_entry.id   27818172414028bef897297b24aa682a
#
_cell.length_a   1.000
_cell.length_b   1.000
_cell.length_c   1.000
_cell.angle_alpha   90.00
_cell.angle_beta   90.00
_cell.angle_gamma   90.00
#
_symmetry.space_group_name_H-M   'P 1'
#
loop_
_entity.id
_entity.type
_entity.pdbx_description
1 polymer ?
#
loop_
_entity_poly.entity_id
_entity_poly.type
_entity_poly.pdbx_seq_one_letter_code
_entity_poly.pdbx_strand_id
1 'polypeptide(L)'
;MDEDRSRYTSSAISEKYNITAENVSNKSIVLEWSPVLQVKGVKITPKEGPAQTLTVVSKTPKDNEVQVVIDKTSGVATLTFSATQTQFAEGAVISTLYLYDNEIIPQTVKPVSLPTLTAKMEVVNLHAHARRIAVYYSQLAAFQAKNDYGYDLGQQLSAQAQGELAYEIDSEGVMMLYKGAEHDPQLDMPRYSAAVAGAISRSQYYEMFTEVIARAKAIIYQRTQKFAPNYMVVAPDVLTVMPYLKGWVAAPAAVVNGPYFAGTVDSVKVFVSPAMAKGEFFFGVNGADLQTSAAVYAPYMAIVPTQLLGFADGTLSQGFSTMYDMKLLSTYNRVGDVAQDAEDGQYSWLLVAGKMIDGPKNDYLGVFVMNDNENPVITKASV
;
A
#
# COMPACT_ATOMS: atom_id res chain seq x y z
N MET A 1 -10.58 -15.01 16.68
CA MET A 1 -10.21 -13.73 17.32
C MET A 1 -8.71 -13.63 17.16
N ASP A 2 -8.24 -12.73 16.33
CA ASP A 2 -6.80 -12.53 16.09
C ASP A 2 -6.14 -12.01 17.37
N GLU A 3 -5.29 -12.81 17.94
CA GLU A 3 -4.64 -12.57 19.23
C GLU A 3 -3.69 -11.37 19.21
N ASP A 4 -3.26 -10.90 18.02
CA ASP A 4 -2.26 -9.86 17.86
C ASP A 4 -2.77 -8.41 17.82
N ARG A 5 -4.08 -8.20 17.66
CA ARG A 5 -4.63 -6.84 17.49
C ARG A 5 -4.97 -6.08 18.77
N SER A 6 -4.94 -6.72 19.94
CA SER A 6 -5.35 -6.08 21.21
C SER A 6 -4.19 -5.57 22.09
N ARG A 7 -2.94 -5.66 21.62
CA ARG A 7 -1.75 -5.50 22.46
C ARG A 7 -1.38 -4.07 22.87
N TYR A 8 -1.95 -3.03 22.27
CA TYR A 8 -1.31 -1.72 22.41
C TYR A 8 -1.85 -0.80 23.51
N THR A 9 -3.05 -1.02 24.04
CA THR A 9 -3.62 -0.08 25.02
C THR A 9 -4.50 -0.71 26.10
N SER A 10 -4.71 -2.03 26.09
CA SER A 10 -5.52 -2.69 27.09
C SER A 10 -4.67 -3.53 28.04
N SER A 11 -5.08 -3.62 29.30
CA SER A 11 -4.53 -4.57 30.27
C SER A 11 -4.92 -6.02 29.97
N ALA A 12 -5.43 -6.32 28.77
CA ALA A 12 -5.78 -7.67 28.35
C ALA A 12 -4.57 -8.34 27.68
N ILE A 13 -4.19 -9.49 28.16
CA ILE A 13 -3.10 -10.34 27.65
C ILE A 13 -3.64 -11.69 27.24
N SER A 14 -3.13 -12.23 26.13
CA SER A 14 -3.33 -13.61 25.71
C SER A 14 -2.04 -14.38 25.88
N GLU A 15 -2.06 -15.43 26.68
CA GLU A 15 -0.90 -16.29 26.94
C GLU A 15 -1.20 -17.73 26.57
N LYS A 16 -0.16 -18.43 26.10
CA LYS A 16 -0.23 -19.84 25.70
C LYS A 16 0.62 -20.67 26.67
N TYR A 17 0.01 -21.71 27.21
CA TYR A 17 0.67 -22.65 28.11
C TYR A 17 0.58 -24.07 27.56
N ASN A 18 1.67 -24.79 27.61
CA ASN A 18 1.69 -26.22 27.36
C ASN A 18 1.19 -26.93 28.63
N ILE A 19 0.18 -27.76 28.52
CA ILE A 19 -0.41 -28.48 29.65
C ILE A 19 0.54 -29.65 29.99
N THR A 20 1.01 -29.67 31.23
CA THR A 20 1.81 -30.74 31.80
C THR A 20 0.94 -31.72 32.57
N ALA A 21 1.47 -32.89 32.93
CA ALA A 21 0.76 -33.87 33.76
C ALA A 21 0.35 -33.30 35.13
N GLU A 22 1.16 -32.40 35.69
CA GLU A 22 0.85 -31.68 36.93
C GLU A 22 -0.31 -30.73 36.80
N ASN A 23 -0.39 -29.99 35.68
CA ASN A 23 -1.53 -29.10 35.37
C ASN A 23 -2.84 -29.89 35.22
N VAL A 24 -2.79 -31.09 34.64
CA VAL A 24 -3.95 -31.96 34.52
C VAL A 24 -4.41 -32.46 35.88
N SER A 25 -3.47 -32.88 36.74
CA SER A 25 -3.78 -33.38 38.09
C SER A 25 -4.37 -32.30 38.98
N ASN A 26 -3.80 -31.11 38.98
CA ASN A 26 -4.20 -29.99 39.83
C ASN A 26 -5.33 -29.15 39.18
N LYS A 27 -5.62 -29.37 37.91
CA LYS A 27 -6.56 -28.54 37.11
C LYS A 27 -6.26 -27.06 37.23
N SER A 28 -4.99 -26.68 37.28
CA SER A 28 -4.56 -25.31 37.50
C SER A 28 -3.47 -24.89 36.52
N ILE A 29 -3.46 -23.62 36.18
CA ILE A 29 -2.41 -22.96 35.43
C ILE A 29 -1.94 -21.73 36.20
N VAL A 30 -0.68 -21.40 36.11
CA VAL A 30 -0.12 -20.18 36.68
C VAL A 30 -0.03 -19.14 35.59
N LEU A 31 -0.74 -18.03 35.75
CA LEU A 31 -0.70 -16.90 34.83
C LEU A 31 0.54 -16.06 35.13
N GLU A 32 1.26 -15.68 34.08
CA GLU A 32 2.55 -14.98 34.21
C GLU A 32 2.40 -13.57 34.80
N TRP A 33 1.28 -12.91 34.50
CA TRP A 33 1.02 -11.53 34.93
C TRP A 33 -0.02 -11.51 36.04
N SER A 34 0.39 -11.17 37.24
CA SER A 34 -0.48 -10.98 38.41
C SER A 34 -0.29 -9.60 39.00
N PRO A 35 -1.28 -8.97 39.66
CA PRO A 35 -2.60 -9.52 39.99
C PRO A 35 -3.57 -9.62 38.80
N VAL A 36 -4.33 -10.71 38.75
CA VAL A 36 -5.31 -10.95 37.71
C VAL A 36 -6.68 -10.40 38.12
N LEU A 37 -7.26 -9.53 37.28
CA LEU A 37 -8.59 -8.97 37.53
C LEU A 37 -9.69 -9.91 37.07
N GLN A 38 -9.58 -10.42 35.84
CA GLN A 38 -10.62 -11.26 35.23
C GLN A 38 -10.05 -12.07 34.06
N VAL A 39 -10.44 -13.34 33.96
CA VAL A 39 -10.26 -14.14 32.73
C VAL A 39 -11.47 -13.97 31.83
N LYS A 40 -11.23 -13.57 30.57
CA LYS A 40 -12.29 -13.31 29.57
C LYS A 40 -12.57 -14.50 28.67
N GLY A 41 -11.58 -15.32 28.41
CA GLY A 41 -11.72 -16.46 27.49
C GLY A 41 -10.62 -17.49 27.68
N VAL A 42 -10.97 -18.72 27.41
CA VAL A 42 -10.05 -19.87 27.44
C VAL A 42 -10.24 -20.65 26.15
N LYS A 43 -9.15 -20.95 25.44
CA LYS A 43 -9.14 -21.77 24.24
C LYS A 43 -8.21 -22.94 24.47
N ILE A 44 -8.66 -24.16 24.22
CA ILE A 44 -7.86 -25.35 24.32
C ILE A 44 -7.61 -25.87 22.91
N THR A 45 -6.35 -26.09 22.58
CA THR A 45 -5.92 -26.76 21.36
C THR A 45 -5.37 -28.12 21.74
N PRO A 46 -6.10 -29.20 21.52
CA PRO A 46 -5.64 -30.55 21.82
C PRO A 46 -4.45 -30.92 20.93
N LYS A 47 -3.69 -31.95 21.32
CA LYS A 47 -2.57 -32.47 20.52
C LYS A 47 -3.03 -33.03 19.16
N GLU A 48 -4.24 -33.58 19.13
CA GLU A 48 -4.90 -34.09 17.93
C GLU A 48 -6.36 -33.62 17.95
N GLY A 49 -6.80 -32.92 16.89
CA GLY A 49 -8.17 -32.44 16.72
C GLY A 49 -8.30 -30.92 16.69
N PRO A 50 -9.50 -30.41 16.44
CA PRO A 50 -9.76 -28.99 16.31
C PRO A 50 -9.68 -28.27 17.66
N ALA A 51 -9.24 -27.01 17.64
CA ALA A 51 -9.21 -26.14 18.80
C ALA A 51 -10.63 -25.80 19.26
N GLN A 52 -10.85 -25.82 20.58
CA GLN A 52 -12.13 -25.50 21.19
C GLN A 52 -12.03 -24.22 22.01
N THR A 53 -12.95 -23.28 21.76
CA THR A 53 -13.06 -22.06 22.57
C THR A 53 -14.11 -22.29 23.67
N LEU A 54 -13.74 -22.05 24.92
CA LEU A 54 -14.58 -22.23 26.08
C LEU A 54 -15.08 -20.89 26.59
N THR A 55 -16.35 -20.81 26.94
CA THR A 55 -16.94 -19.63 27.56
C THR A 55 -16.69 -19.68 29.08
N VAL A 56 -16.14 -18.60 29.64
CA VAL A 56 -15.91 -18.51 31.10
C VAL A 56 -17.22 -18.21 31.80
N VAL A 57 -17.57 -19.06 32.75
CA VAL A 57 -18.81 -18.95 33.53
C VAL A 57 -18.53 -18.95 35.04
N SER A 58 -19.44 -18.34 35.82
CA SER A 58 -19.33 -18.27 37.29
C SER A 58 -20.08 -19.41 38.00
N LYS A 59 -20.81 -20.23 37.26
CA LYS A 59 -21.60 -21.35 37.76
C LYS A 59 -21.01 -22.67 37.28
N THR A 60 -21.62 -23.78 37.75
CA THR A 60 -21.22 -25.11 37.28
C THR A 60 -21.21 -25.17 35.75
N PRO A 61 -20.07 -25.50 35.14
CA PRO A 61 -19.91 -25.43 33.69
C PRO A 61 -20.65 -26.56 32.98
N LYS A 62 -21.26 -26.21 31.85
CA LYS A 62 -21.83 -27.14 30.88
C LYS A 62 -20.80 -27.44 29.79
N ASP A 63 -21.23 -28.17 28.76
CA ASP A 63 -20.40 -28.42 27.58
C ASP A 63 -20.00 -27.09 26.94
N ASN A 64 -18.73 -26.97 26.55
CA ASN A 64 -18.09 -25.74 26.03
C ASN A 64 -18.01 -24.56 27.02
N GLU A 65 -18.15 -24.83 28.31
CA GLU A 65 -17.97 -23.84 29.36
C GLU A 65 -16.85 -24.25 30.31
N VAL A 66 -16.22 -23.25 30.93
CA VAL A 66 -15.19 -23.44 31.96
C VAL A 66 -15.45 -22.47 33.10
N GLN A 67 -15.42 -22.98 34.32
CA GLN A 67 -15.39 -22.13 35.50
C GLN A 67 -13.93 -21.88 35.87
N VAL A 68 -13.54 -20.61 35.98
CA VAL A 68 -12.20 -20.20 36.36
C VAL A 68 -12.24 -19.51 37.70
N VAL A 69 -11.59 -20.10 38.68
CA VAL A 69 -11.37 -19.49 40.00
C VAL A 69 -9.93 -19.02 40.09
N ILE A 70 -9.75 -17.74 40.35
CA ILE A 70 -8.44 -17.10 40.28
C ILE A 70 -8.03 -16.69 41.69
N ASP A 71 -6.85 -17.11 42.10
CA ASP A 71 -6.16 -16.44 43.18
C ASP A 71 -5.47 -15.19 42.63
N LYS A 72 -6.04 -14.03 42.94
CA LYS A 72 -5.59 -12.75 42.39
C LYS A 72 -4.15 -12.42 42.74
N THR A 73 -3.67 -12.91 43.87
CA THR A 73 -2.32 -12.57 44.39
C THR A 73 -1.24 -13.44 43.75
N SER A 74 -1.46 -14.74 43.67
CA SER A 74 -0.49 -15.70 43.13
C SER A 74 -0.59 -15.91 41.62
N GLY A 75 -1.66 -15.43 41.00
CA GLY A 75 -1.91 -15.64 39.56
C GLY A 75 -2.31 -17.09 39.21
N VAL A 76 -2.60 -17.92 40.21
CA VAL A 76 -3.03 -19.30 39.98
C VAL A 76 -4.49 -19.30 39.55
N ALA A 77 -4.77 -19.80 38.36
CA ALA A 77 -6.11 -20.02 37.84
C ALA A 77 -6.47 -21.50 37.94
N THR A 78 -7.46 -21.82 38.76
CA THR A 78 -8.01 -23.18 38.89
C THR A 78 -9.16 -23.32 37.91
N LEU A 79 -9.10 -24.34 37.06
CA LEU A 79 -10.04 -24.58 35.98
C LEU A 79 -10.97 -25.74 36.36
N THR A 80 -12.26 -25.51 36.33
CA THR A 80 -13.28 -26.56 36.50
C THR A 80 -14.02 -26.76 35.19
N PHE A 81 -14.00 -27.96 34.67
CA PHE A 81 -14.62 -28.35 33.40
C PHE A 81 -15.83 -29.21 33.61
N SER A 82 -16.68 -29.30 32.58
CA SER A 82 -17.74 -30.31 32.50
C SER A 82 -17.14 -31.73 32.53
N ALA A 83 -17.91 -32.71 33.03
CA ALA A 83 -17.45 -34.11 33.05
C ALA A 83 -17.21 -34.72 31.66
N THR A 84 -17.75 -34.10 30.62
CA THR A 84 -17.58 -34.51 29.22
C THR A 84 -16.32 -33.92 28.56
N GLN A 85 -15.61 -33.00 29.23
CA GLN A 85 -14.44 -32.34 28.66
C GLN A 85 -13.16 -33.21 28.78
N THR A 86 -12.73 -33.77 27.67
CA THR A 86 -11.54 -34.66 27.60
C THR A 86 -10.33 -33.98 26.95
N GLN A 87 -10.48 -32.75 26.41
CA GLN A 87 -9.41 -32.08 25.67
C GLN A 87 -8.35 -31.42 26.57
N PHE A 88 -8.61 -31.26 27.86
CA PHE A 88 -7.64 -30.82 28.84
C PHE A 88 -6.76 -32.00 29.26
N ALA A 89 -5.80 -32.34 28.42
CA ALA A 89 -4.89 -33.46 28.57
C ALA A 89 -3.43 -33.01 28.42
N GLU A 90 -2.51 -33.84 28.89
CA GLU A 90 -1.08 -33.60 28.73
C GLU A 90 -0.67 -33.44 27.27
N GLY A 91 0.10 -32.38 26.98
CA GLY A 91 0.54 -32.02 25.63
C GLY A 91 -0.44 -31.19 24.82
N ALA A 92 -1.61 -30.86 25.35
CA ALA A 92 -2.49 -29.83 24.78
C ALA A 92 -1.96 -28.44 25.11
N VAL A 93 -2.34 -27.46 24.27
CA VAL A 93 -2.01 -26.03 24.47
C VAL A 93 -3.26 -25.31 24.94
N ILE A 94 -3.17 -24.63 26.07
CA ILE A 94 -4.22 -23.74 26.54
C ILE A 94 -3.80 -22.28 26.28
N SER A 95 -4.70 -21.52 25.67
CA SER A 95 -4.56 -20.09 25.47
C SER A 95 -5.59 -19.36 26.33
N THR A 96 -5.15 -18.50 27.22
CA THR A 96 -6.01 -17.74 28.11
C THR A 96 -5.92 -16.27 27.80
N LEU A 97 -7.11 -15.64 27.65
CA LEU A 97 -7.25 -14.18 27.55
C LEU A 97 -7.71 -13.64 28.89
N TYR A 98 -6.90 -12.82 29.54
CA TYR A 98 -7.22 -12.27 30.85
C TYR A 98 -6.83 -10.80 30.98
N LEU A 99 -7.42 -10.14 31.97
CA LEU A 99 -7.11 -8.77 32.39
C LEU A 99 -6.26 -8.82 33.64
N TYR A 100 -5.17 -8.10 33.66
CA TYR A 100 -4.35 -7.92 34.84
C TYR A 100 -4.34 -6.45 35.29
N ASP A 101 -3.96 -6.22 36.55
CA ASP A 101 -3.91 -4.89 37.13
C ASP A 101 -2.55 -4.25 36.80
N ASN A 102 -2.57 -3.23 35.96
CA ASN A 102 -1.37 -2.49 35.57
C ASN A 102 -0.89 -1.48 36.62
N GLU A 103 -1.72 -1.15 37.62
CA GLU A 103 -1.39 -0.13 38.61
C GLU A 103 -0.59 -0.74 39.77
N ILE A 104 -0.79 -2.02 40.06
CA ILE A 104 -0.07 -2.72 41.09
C ILE A 104 1.12 -3.45 40.48
N ILE A 105 2.31 -2.93 40.67
CA ILE A 105 3.57 -3.58 40.27
C ILE A 105 4.05 -4.45 41.42
N PRO A 106 3.93 -5.79 41.37
CA PRO A 106 4.53 -6.65 42.36
C PRO A 106 6.04 -6.53 42.24
N GLN A 107 6.72 -6.19 43.33
CA GLN A 107 8.18 -6.01 43.36
C GLN A 107 8.98 -7.27 43.01
N THR A 108 8.34 -8.42 42.88
CA THR A 108 8.96 -9.74 42.68
C THR A 108 8.70 -10.35 41.30
N VAL A 109 7.84 -9.75 40.46
CA VAL A 109 7.49 -10.27 39.12
C VAL A 109 7.93 -9.26 38.09
N LYS A 110 8.38 -9.76 36.95
CA LYS A 110 8.89 -9.02 35.76
C LYS A 110 8.35 -7.58 35.64
N PRO A 111 9.23 -6.59 35.40
CA PRO A 111 8.77 -5.22 35.18
C PRO A 111 7.75 -5.19 34.07
N VAL A 112 6.61 -4.54 34.29
CA VAL A 112 5.57 -4.34 33.28
C VAL A 112 6.21 -3.71 32.06
N SER A 113 6.28 -4.45 30.98
CA SER A 113 6.76 -3.95 29.70
C SER A 113 5.67 -3.08 29.10
N LEU A 114 5.71 -1.79 29.36
CA LEU A 114 4.84 -0.85 28.67
C LEU A 114 5.20 -0.82 27.18
N PRO A 115 4.23 -0.90 26.27
CA PRO A 115 4.49 -0.73 24.84
C PRO A 115 5.08 0.67 24.63
N THR A 116 6.29 0.73 24.10
CA THR A 116 7.00 1.99 23.85
C THR A 116 6.90 2.33 22.37
N LEU A 117 6.54 3.57 22.09
CA LEU A 117 6.62 4.13 20.75
C LEU A 117 7.96 4.85 20.60
N THR A 118 8.84 4.33 19.75
CA THR A 118 10.11 4.97 19.42
C THR A 118 10.01 5.64 18.07
N ALA A 119 10.41 6.91 17.98
CA ALA A 119 10.55 7.60 16.72
C ALA A 119 11.97 7.41 16.19
N LYS A 120 12.10 6.88 14.99
CA LYS A 120 13.37 6.82 14.24
C LYS A 120 13.36 7.92 13.19
N MET A 121 14.38 8.76 13.19
CA MET A 121 14.60 9.77 12.16
C MET A 121 15.59 9.23 11.14
N GLU A 122 15.23 9.33 9.88
CA GLU A 122 16.13 9.04 8.76
C GLU A 122 16.39 10.32 7.98
N VAL A 123 17.64 10.50 7.57
CA VAL A 123 18.06 11.64 6.75
C VAL A 123 18.17 11.16 5.30
N VAL A 124 17.42 11.80 4.43
CA VAL A 124 17.47 11.57 2.99
C VAL A 124 18.24 12.70 2.35
N ASN A 125 19.41 12.40 1.78
CA ASN A 125 20.22 13.38 1.08
C ASN A 125 19.71 13.54 -0.35
N LEU A 126 19.50 14.79 -0.77
CA LEU A 126 19.11 15.17 -2.11
C LEU A 126 20.28 15.87 -2.81
N HIS A 127 20.55 15.50 -4.05
CA HIS A 127 21.62 16.05 -4.86
C HIS A 127 21.05 16.62 -6.16
N ALA A 128 20.90 17.94 -6.24
CA ALA A 128 20.33 18.59 -7.40
C ALA A 128 21.23 18.43 -8.63
N HIS A 129 20.65 17.92 -9.70
CA HIS A 129 21.31 17.76 -11.01
C HIS A 129 20.84 18.82 -11.99
N ALA A 130 21.77 19.36 -12.81
CA ALA A 130 21.45 20.35 -13.81
C ALA A 130 20.85 19.70 -15.07
N ARG A 131 19.70 20.23 -15.51
CA ARG A 131 19.09 19.95 -16.81
C ARG A 131 19.17 21.20 -17.67
N ARG A 132 19.50 21.04 -18.95
CA ARG A 132 19.72 22.16 -19.86
C ARG A 132 19.17 21.84 -21.24
N ILE A 133 18.54 22.83 -21.85
CA ILE A 133 18.12 22.81 -23.25
C ILE A 133 18.58 24.11 -23.91
N ALA A 134 18.94 24.06 -25.17
CA ALA A 134 19.29 25.25 -25.94
C ALA A 134 18.45 25.33 -27.21
N VAL A 135 18.03 26.53 -27.53
CA VAL A 135 17.27 26.86 -28.73
C VAL A 135 18.13 27.65 -29.65
N TYR A 136 18.14 27.28 -30.93
CA TYR A 136 18.90 27.95 -32.00
C TYR A 136 17.92 28.37 -33.10
N TYR A 137 18.04 29.60 -33.58
CA TYR A 137 17.30 30.07 -34.74
C TYR A 137 18.05 31.18 -35.46
N SER A 138 17.82 31.34 -36.76
CA SER A 138 18.47 32.37 -37.52
C SER A 138 17.78 33.74 -37.37
N GLN A 139 18.54 34.79 -37.35
CA GLN A 139 18.05 36.17 -37.30
C GLN A 139 17.12 36.48 -38.48
N LEU A 140 17.42 35.92 -39.66
CA LEU A 140 16.59 36.08 -40.84
C LEU A 140 15.23 35.43 -40.70
N ALA A 141 15.18 34.20 -40.13
CA ALA A 141 13.92 33.54 -39.83
C ALA A 141 13.08 34.30 -38.81
N ALA A 142 13.71 34.86 -37.80
CA ALA A 142 13.01 35.68 -36.80
C ALA A 142 12.40 36.95 -37.45
N PHE A 143 13.17 37.59 -38.33
CA PHE A 143 12.68 38.76 -39.06
C PHE A 143 11.50 38.42 -39.98
N GLN A 144 11.60 37.34 -40.77
CA GLN A 144 10.51 36.87 -41.64
C GLN A 144 9.26 36.52 -40.82
N ALA A 145 9.40 35.75 -39.74
CA ALA A 145 8.28 35.38 -38.87
C ALA A 145 7.54 36.62 -38.31
N LYS A 146 8.31 37.66 -37.93
CA LYS A 146 7.72 38.89 -37.44
C LYS A 146 7.05 39.72 -38.54
N ASN A 147 7.64 39.77 -39.72
CA ASN A 147 7.18 40.61 -40.81
C ASN A 147 5.97 39.94 -41.57
N ASP A 148 6.06 38.64 -41.84
CA ASP A 148 5.09 37.94 -42.69
C ASP A 148 3.93 37.36 -41.86
N TYR A 149 4.18 36.95 -40.60
CA TYR A 149 3.20 36.27 -39.76
C TYR A 149 2.87 37.04 -38.48
N GLY A 150 3.59 38.10 -38.15
CA GLY A 150 3.30 38.98 -37.01
C GLY A 150 3.61 38.39 -35.64
N TYR A 151 4.36 37.30 -35.53
CA TYR A 151 4.72 36.71 -34.25
C TYR A 151 6.23 36.74 -33.98
N ASP A 152 6.59 36.80 -32.70
CA ASP A 152 7.99 36.74 -32.26
C ASP A 152 8.45 35.28 -32.14
N LEU A 153 9.31 34.85 -33.07
CA LEU A 153 9.83 33.49 -33.11
C LEU A 153 10.66 33.14 -31.85
N GLY A 154 11.42 34.14 -31.35
CA GLY A 154 12.25 33.94 -30.14
C GLY A 154 11.40 33.66 -28.91
N GLN A 155 10.33 34.41 -28.70
CA GLN A 155 9.41 34.19 -27.61
C GLN A 155 8.70 32.84 -27.70
N GLN A 156 8.24 32.47 -28.90
CA GLN A 156 7.53 31.21 -29.12
C GLN A 156 8.44 30.00 -28.86
N LEU A 157 9.66 30.02 -29.38
CA LEU A 157 10.66 28.96 -29.16
C LEU A 157 11.09 28.89 -27.70
N SER A 158 11.22 30.02 -27.03
CA SER A 158 11.52 30.09 -25.59
C SER A 158 10.42 29.47 -24.76
N ALA A 159 9.15 29.75 -25.08
CA ALA A 159 8.00 29.15 -24.41
C ALA A 159 7.93 27.62 -24.64
N GLN A 160 8.21 27.17 -25.88
CA GLN A 160 8.29 25.74 -26.19
C GLN A 160 9.42 25.04 -25.42
N ALA A 161 10.62 25.64 -25.34
CA ALA A 161 11.74 25.07 -24.63
C ALA A 161 11.48 24.95 -23.11
N GLN A 162 10.83 25.94 -22.53
CA GLN A 162 10.39 25.88 -21.12
C GLN A 162 9.33 24.80 -20.92
N GLY A 163 8.36 24.68 -21.84
CA GLY A 163 7.35 23.63 -21.84
C GLY A 163 7.96 22.23 -21.94
N GLU A 164 8.99 22.05 -22.78
CA GLU A 164 9.66 20.78 -22.93
C GLU A 164 10.45 20.37 -21.68
N LEU A 165 11.14 21.32 -21.04
CA LEU A 165 11.78 21.05 -19.74
C LEU A 165 10.76 20.68 -18.65
N ALA A 166 9.62 21.37 -18.60
CA ALA A 166 8.56 21.04 -17.65
C ALA A 166 8.00 19.63 -17.91
N TYR A 167 7.78 19.30 -19.18
CA TYR A 167 7.35 17.97 -19.59
C TYR A 167 8.35 16.87 -19.19
N GLU A 168 9.64 17.12 -19.36
CA GLU A 168 10.70 16.18 -18.97
C GLU A 168 10.66 15.93 -17.45
N ILE A 169 10.54 17.01 -16.65
CA ILE A 169 10.43 16.93 -15.18
C ILE A 169 9.21 16.11 -14.76
N ASP A 170 8.06 16.42 -15.33
CA ASP A 170 6.80 15.71 -14.99
C ASP A 170 6.85 14.24 -15.40
N SER A 171 7.42 13.95 -16.57
CA SER A 171 7.57 12.58 -17.08
C SER A 171 8.55 11.77 -16.23
N GLU A 172 9.67 12.36 -15.82
CA GLU A 172 10.65 11.74 -14.92
C GLU A 172 9.99 11.42 -13.56
N GLY A 173 9.22 12.36 -13.01
CA GLY A 173 8.48 12.18 -11.77
C GLY A 173 7.47 11.03 -11.83
N VAL A 174 6.66 10.97 -12.90
CA VAL A 174 5.70 9.88 -13.11
C VAL A 174 6.40 8.52 -13.24
N MET A 175 7.49 8.46 -14.02
CA MET A 175 8.25 7.22 -14.21
C MET A 175 8.94 6.77 -12.92
N MET A 176 9.42 7.70 -12.10
CA MET A 176 9.98 7.39 -10.79
C MET A 176 8.91 6.81 -9.86
N LEU A 177 7.73 7.42 -9.80
CA LEU A 177 6.60 6.90 -9.01
C LEU A 177 6.16 5.51 -9.50
N TYR A 178 6.07 5.30 -10.80
CA TYR A 178 5.75 3.99 -11.37
C TYR A 178 6.78 2.91 -11.01
N LYS A 179 8.06 3.22 -11.09
CA LYS A 179 9.13 2.31 -10.67
C LYS A 179 9.10 2.02 -9.16
N GLY A 180 8.67 2.99 -8.37
CA GLY A 180 8.47 2.83 -6.93
C GLY A 180 7.17 2.15 -6.54
N ALA A 181 6.28 1.86 -7.48
CA ALA A 181 5.05 1.12 -7.26
C ALA A 181 5.31 -0.39 -7.46
N GLU A 182 5.01 -1.17 -6.42
CA GLU A 182 5.06 -2.63 -6.54
C GLU A 182 3.96 -3.12 -7.48
N HIS A 183 4.35 -3.93 -8.45
CA HIS A 183 3.39 -4.57 -9.35
C HIS A 183 2.66 -5.71 -8.64
N ASP A 184 1.33 -5.62 -8.58
CA ASP A 184 0.49 -6.66 -8.00
C ASP A 184 -0.30 -7.37 -9.10
N PRO A 185 -0.07 -8.67 -9.33
CA PRO A 185 -0.79 -9.42 -10.36
C PRO A 185 -2.32 -9.45 -10.16
N GLN A 186 -2.82 -9.19 -8.95
CA GLN A 186 -4.26 -9.12 -8.67
C GLN A 186 -4.92 -7.89 -9.28
N LEU A 187 -4.13 -6.89 -9.67
CA LEU A 187 -4.61 -5.70 -10.35
C LEU A 187 -4.55 -5.82 -11.88
N ASP A 188 -3.97 -6.89 -12.39
CA ASP A 188 -3.87 -7.11 -13.82
C ASP A 188 -5.22 -7.46 -14.43
N MET A 189 -5.56 -6.77 -15.51
CA MET A 189 -6.80 -7.02 -16.23
C MET A 189 -6.50 -7.24 -17.71
N PRO A 190 -6.93 -8.37 -18.31
CA PRO A 190 -6.81 -8.55 -19.76
C PRO A 190 -7.69 -7.55 -20.50
N ARG A 191 -7.24 -7.13 -21.69
CA ARG A 191 -8.05 -6.27 -22.57
C ARG A 191 -9.23 -7.04 -23.13
N TYR A 192 -10.31 -6.31 -23.41
CA TYR A 192 -11.48 -6.91 -24.02
C TYR A 192 -11.14 -7.58 -25.36
N SER A 193 -11.45 -8.84 -25.44
CA SER A 193 -11.50 -9.61 -26.69
C SER A 193 -12.65 -10.62 -26.60
N ALA A 194 -13.16 -11.10 -27.73
CA ALA A 194 -14.21 -12.12 -27.73
C ALA A 194 -13.79 -13.40 -27.02
N ALA A 195 -12.50 -13.74 -27.04
CA ALA A 195 -11.94 -14.90 -26.36
C ALA A 195 -11.88 -14.73 -24.84
N VAL A 196 -11.67 -13.50 -24.35
CA VAL A 196 -11.58 -13.19 -22.90
C VAL A 196 -12.96 -12.93 -22.28
N ALA A 197 -13.78 -12.15 -22.98
CA ALA A 197 -15.06 -11.69 -22.43
C ALA A 197 -16.23 -12.66 -22.69
N GLY A 198 -16.06 -13.65 -23.56
CA GLY A 198 -17.14 -14.57 -23.91
C GLY A 198 -18.35 -13.84 -24.48
N ALA A 199 -19.53 -14.03 -23.87
CA ALA A 199 -20.79 -13.40 -24.28
C ALA A 199 -21.03 -12.00 -23.68
N ILE A 200 -20.10 -11.49 -22.88
CA ILE A 200 -20.26 -10.19 -22.19
C ILE A 200 -19.97 -9.04 -23.16
N SER A 201 -20.77 -7.98 -23.11
CA SER A 201 -20.54 -6.79 -23.92
C SER A 201 -19.28 -6.03 -23.47
N ARG A 202 -18.67 -5.26 -24.37
CA ARG A 202 -17.48 -4.48 -24.08
C ARG A 202 -17.66 -3.50 -22.89
N SER A 203 -18.84 -2.88 -22.78
CA SER A 203 -19.13 -1.96 -21.69
C SER A 203 -19.22 -2.68 -20.34
N GLN A 204 -19.93 -3.80 -20.28
CA GLN A 204 -20.03 -4.61 -19.08
C GLN A 204 -18.66 -5.17 -18.65
N TYR A 205 -17.84 -5.57 -19.62
CA TYR A 205 -16.50 -6.06 -19.31
C TYR A 205 -15.62 -4.98 -18.69
N TYR A 206 -15.58 -3.78 -19.27
CA TYR A 206 -14.77 -2.70 -18.72
C TYR A 206 -15.34 -2.11 -17.42
N GLU A 207 -16.62 -2.26 -17.16
CA GLU A 207 -17.22 -1.91 -15.87
C GLU A 207 -16.57 -2.70 -14.70
N MET A 208 -16.07 -3.92 -14.98
CA MET A 208 -15.33 -4.73 -13.99
C MET A 208 -14.02 -4.06 -13.53
N PHE A 209 -13.48 -3.07 -14.26
CA PHE A 209 -12.32 -2.31 -13.79
C PHE A 209 -12.57 -1.59 -12.46
N THR A 210 -13.83 -1.35 -12.09
CA THR A 210 -14.19 -0.84 -10.76
C THR A 210 -13.71 -1.77 -9.65
N GLU A 211 -13.69 -3.09 -9.89
CA GLU A 211 -13.14 -4.07 -8.94
C GLU A 211 -11.63 -3.90 -8.76
N VAL A 212 -10.90 -3.61 -9.84
CA VAL A 212 -9.46 -3.33 -9.77
C VAL A 212 -9.19 -2.12 -8.88
N ILE A 213 -9.99 -1.06 -9.01
CA ILE A 213 -9.89 0.13 -8.15
C ILE A 213 -10.17 -0.23 -6.68
N ALA A 214 -11.21 -1.02 -6.42
CA ALA A 214 -11.56 -1.46 -5.06
C ALA A 214 -10.45 -2.33 -4.45
N ARG A 215 -9.85 -3.24 -5.23
CA ARG A 215 -8.71 -4.07 -4.80
C ARG A 215 -7.48 -3.22 -4.48
N ALA A 216 -7.13 -2.25 -5.33
CA ALA A 216 -6.02 -1.33 -5.07
C ALA A 216 -6.22 -0.56 -3.76
N LYS A 217 -7.46 -0.11 -3.48
CA LYS A 217 -7.81 0.52 -2.20
C LYS A 217 -7.60 -0.44 -1.02
N ALA A 218 -8.02 -1.68 -1.16
CA ALA A 218 -7.86 -2.69 -0.12
C ALA A 218 -6.38 -3.03 0.14
N ILE A 219 -5.57 -3.22 -0.90
CA ILE A 219 -4.15 -3.52 -0.79
C ILE A 219 -3.39 -2.41 -0.06
N ILE A 220 -3.54 -1.16 -0.49
CA ILE A 220 -2.87 -0.02 0.15
C ILE A 220 -3.36 0.16 1.59
N TYR A 221 -4.67 0.00 1.84
CA TYR A 221 -5.20 0.10 3.19
C TYR A 221 -4.71 -1.03 4.11
N GLN A 222 -4.59 -2.26 3.61
CA GLN A 222 -4.02 -3.37 4.37
C GLN A 222 -2.55 -3.13 4.72
N ARG A 223 -1.77 -2.61 3.79
CA ARG A 223 -0.35 -2.29 3.99
C ARG A 223 -0.16 -1.15 4.98
N THR A 224 -0.90 -0.08 4.82
CA THR A 224 -0.70 1.15 5.61
C THR A 224 -1.54 1.17 6.89
N GLN A 225 -2.66 0.44 6.94
CA GLN A 225 -3.69 0.46 7.99
C GLN A 225 -4.26 1.86 8.30
N LYS A 226 -4.00 2.85 7.44
CA LYS A 226 -4.40 4.24 7.64
C LYS A 226 -4.94 4.91 6.40
N PHE A 227 -4.38 4.62 5.24
CA PHE A 227 -4.59 5.41 4.03
C PHE A 227 -5.17 4.56 2.91
N ALA A 228 -6.08 5.15 2.15
CA ALA A 228 -6.55 4.61 0.88
C ALA A 228 -6.00 5.47 -0.26
N PRO A 229 -5.79 4.94 -1.46
CA PRO A 229 -5.32 5.69 -2.61
C PRO A 229 -6.31 6.77 -2.99
N ASN A 230 -5.80 7.96 -3.27
CA ASN A 230 -6.60 9.10 -3.68
C ASN A 230 -6.29 9.59 -5.10
N TYR A 231 -5.28 9.03 -5.74
CA TYR A 231 -4.98 9.27 -7.14
C TYR A 231 -4.55 8.00 -7.87
N MET A 232 -4.73 8.03 -9.18
CA MET A 232 -4.29 7.01 -10.12
C MET A 232 -3.67 7.69 -11.32
N VAL A 233 -2.57 7.15 -11.82
CA VAL A 233 -1.96 7.57 -13.08
C VAL A 233 -2.08 6.43 -14.09
N VAL A 234 -2.51 6.75 -15.28
CA VAL A 234 -2.80 5.76 -16.32
C VAL A 234 -2.11 6.12 -17.64
N ALA A 235 -1.77 5.10 -18.41
CA ALA A 235 -1.36 5.28 -19.80
C ALA A 235 -2.54 5.78 -20.65
N PRO A 236 -2.29 6.48 -21.78
CA PRO A 236 -3.34 7.03 -22.63
C PRO A 236 -4.35 6.00 -23.17
N ASP A 237 -3.92 4.76 -23.37
CA ASP A 237 -4.77 3.67 -23.83
C ASP A 237 -5.69 3.12 -22.72
N VAL A 238 -5.25 3.13 -21.46
CA VAL A 238 -6.08 2.76 -20.30
C VAL A 238 -7.18 3.81 -20.07
N LEU A 239 -6.93 5.08 -20.39
CA LEU A 239 -7.96 6.12 -20.32
C LEU A 239 -9.22 5.76 -21.11
N THR A 240 -9.10 5.03 -22.22
CA THR A 240 -10.25 4.64 -23.04
C THR A 240 -11.27 3.75 -22.31
N VAL A 241 -10.86 3.17 -21.19
CA VAL A 241 -11.71 2.33 -20.32
C VAL A 241 -12.54 3.18 -19.35
N MET A 242 -12.03 4.33 -18.95
CA MET A 242 -12.64 5.16 -17.90
C MET A 242 -14.11 5.57 -18.21
N PRO A 243 -14.50 5.93 -19.45
CA PRO A 243 -15.87 6.30 -19.74
C PRO A 243 -16.91 5.18 -19.55
N TYR A 244 -16.47 3.92 -19.47
CA TYR A 244 -17.34 2.78 -19.20
C TYR A 244 -17.62 2.56 -17.70
N LEU A 245 -16.88 3.24 -16.82
CA LEU A 245 -17.01 3.07 -15.38
C LEU A 245 -18.19 3.86 -14.82
N LYS A 246 -18.95 3.25 -13.96
CA LYS A 246 -19.97 3.95 -13.17
C LYS A 246 -19.31 4.95 -12.23
N GLY A 247 -19.80 6.19 -12.23
CA GLY A 247 -19.25 7.25 -11.39
C GLY A 247 -18.05 7.98 -12.00
N TRP A 248 -17.71 7.72 -13.28
CA TRP A 248 -16.72 8.51 -13.98
C TRP A 248 -17.23 9.94 -14.22
N VAL A 249 -16.46 10.91 -13.76
CA VAL A 249 -16.69 12.34 -14.02
C VAL A 249 -15.48 12.88 -14.77
N ALA A 250 -15.66 13.14 -16.07
CA ALA A 250 -14.59 13.68 -16.89
C ALA A 250 -14.28 15.13 -16.49
N ALA A 251 -12.99 15.47 -16.46
CA ALA A 251 -12.54 16.84 -16.33
C ALA A 251 -12.77 17.63 -17.64
N PRO A 252 -12.89 18.96 -17.57
CA PRO A 252 -12.89 19.80 -18.76
C PRO A 252 -11.64 19.54 -19.61
N ALA A 253 -11.79 19.51 -20.93
CA ALA A 253 -10.66 19.34 -21.83
C ALA A 253 -9.64 20.47 -21.63
N ALA A 254 -8.39 20.09 -21.40
CA ALA A 254 -7.29 21.02 -21.25
C ALA A 254 -6.26 20.79 -22.36
N VAL A 255 -5.72 21.87 -22.92
CA VAL A 255 -4.58 21.83 -23.83
C VAL A 255 -3.33 21.98 -22.97
N VAL A 256 -2.70 20.85 -22.62
CA VAL A 256 -1.55 20.82 -21.74
C VAL A 256 -0.45 19.96 -22.36
N ASN A 257 0.79 20.38 -22.25
CA ASN A 257 1.93 19.55 -22.58
C ASN A 257 2.24 18.67 -21.36
N GLY A 258 2.24 17.33 -21.56
CA GLY A 258 2.60 16.39 -20.50
C GLY A 258 1.42 15.75 -19.78
N PRO A 259 1.65 15.25 -18.56
CA PRO A 259 0.62 14.62 -17.74
C PRO A 259 -0.52 15.58 -17.42
N TYR A 260 -1.77 15.14 -17.54
CA TYR A 260 -2.93 15.97 -17.25
C TYR A 260 -3.99 15.24 -16.42
N PHE A 261 -4.81 16.03 -15.74
CA PHE A 261 -5.95 15.53 -14.98
C PHE A 261 -7.10 15.21 -15.94
N ALA A 262 -7.50 13.95 -16.02
CA ALA A 262 -8.55 13.49 -16.92
C ALA A 262 -9.94 13.45 -16.28
N GLY A 263 -10.02 13.26 -14.96
CA GLY A 263 -11.29 13.18 -14.25
C GLY A 263 -11.18 12.45 -12.92
N THR A 264 -12.34 12.08 -12.39
CA THR A 264 -12.42 11.35 -11.11
C THR A 264 -13.32 10.12 -11.27
N VAL A 265 -12.95 9.05 -10.57
CA VAL A 265 -13.76 7.85 -10.44
C VAL A 265 -13.69 7.37 -9.00
N ASP A 266 -14.84 7.12 -8.38
CA ASP A 266 -14.91 6.61 -6.99
C ASP A 266 -13.98 7.33 -6.00
N SER A 267 -13.97 8.67 -6.03
CA SER A 267 -13.12 9.56 -5.21
C SER A 267 -11.62 9.50 -5.52
N VAL A 268 -11.20 8.76 -6.54
CA VAL A 268 -9.82 8.70 -7.01
C VAL A 268 -9.64 9.67 -8.18
N LYS A 269 -8.64 10.54 -8.11
CA LYS A 269 -8.26 11.43 -9.20
C LYS A 269 -7.48 10.66 -10.25
N VAL A 270 -7.87 10.77 -11.50
CA VAL A 270 -7.22 10.08 -12.63
C VAL A 270 -6.38 11.07 -13.41
N PHE A 271 -5.09 10.80 -13.46
CA PHE A 271 -4.12 11.53 -14.29
C PHE A 271 -3.69 10.64 -15.44
N VAL A 272 -3.45 11.25 -16.59
CA VAL A 272 -2.96 10.56 -17.77
C VAL A 272 -1.57 11.04 -18.08
N SER A 273 -0.63 10.12 -18.27
CA SER A 273 0.73 10.45 -18.65
C SER A 273 1.12 9.72 -19.94
N PRO A 274 1.62 10.45 -20.95
CA PRO A 274 2.13 9.85 -22.17
C PRO A 274 3.48 9.14 -21.96
N ALA A 275 4.16 9.38 -20.85
CA ALA A 275 5.41 8.71 -20.51
C ALA A 275 5.23 7.24 -20.09
N MET A 276 4.01 6.85 -19.70
CA MET A 276 3.70 5.47 -19.30
C MET A 276 3.58 4.56 -20.51
N ALA A 277 4.10 3.34 -20.39
CA ALA A 277 3.97 2.34 -21.44
C ALA A 277 2.52 1.85 -21.56
N LYS A 278 2.21 1.27 -22.73
CA LYS A 278 0.88 0.78 -23.05
C LYS A 278 0.35 -0.21 -22.00
N GLY A 279 -0.85 0.06 -21.50
CA GLY A 279 -1.53 -0.78 -20.52
C GLY A 279 -1.12 -0.54 -19.06
N GLU A 280 -0.14 0.28 -18.79
CA GLU A 280 0.33 0.50 -17.43
C GLU A 280 -0.53 1.51 -16.67
N PHE A 281 -0.72 1.25 -15.39
CA PHE A 281 -1.35 2.17 -14.47
C PHE A 281 -0.85 1.91 -13.05
N PHE A 282 -0.92 2.92 -12.20
CA PHE A 282 -0.64 2.76 -10.78
C PHE A 282 -1.53 3.65 -9.93
N PHE A 283 -1.73 3.23 -8.69
CA PHE A 283 -2.46 3.94 -7.66
C PHE A 283 -1.51 4.45 -6.61
N GLY A 284 -1.85 5.59 -6.01
CA GLY A 284 -1.03 6.17 -4.97
C GLY A 284 -1.82 6.97 -3.96
N VAL A 285 -1.14 7.25 -2.84
CA VAL A 285 -1.61 8.14 -1.79
C VAL A 285 -0.82 9.44 -1.88
N ASN A 286 -1.53 10.57 -1.90
CA ASN A 286 -0.94 11.88 -1.80
C ASN A 286 -1.64 12.65 -0.67
N GLY A 287 -0.90 12.91 0.40
CA GLY A 287 -1.34 13.68 1.55
C GLY A 287 -0.46 14.92 1.78
N ALA A 288 -0.80 15.69 2.80
CA ALA A 288 -0.08 16.92 3.14
C ALA A 288 1.23 16.66 3.91
N ASP A 289 1.33 15.50 4.56
CA ASP A 289 2.45 15.16 5.42
C ASP A 289 3.51 14.34 4.68
N LEU A 290 4.75 14.45 5.11
CA LEU A 290 5.86 13.66 4.59
C LEU A 290 5.60 12.13 4.70
N GLN A 291 4.89 11.69 5.75
CA GLN A 291 4.51 10.29 5.94
C GLN A 291 3.47 9.78 4.93
N THR A 292 2.75 10.68 4.28
CA THR A 292 1.71 10.37 3.29
C THR A 292 2.16 10.66 1.86
N SER A 293 3.44 10.99 1.68
CA SER A 293 4.05 11.28 0.38
C SER A 293 4.96 10.12 -0.03
N ALA A 294 4.75 9.58 -1.22
CA ALA A 294 5.58 8.50 -1.76
C ALA A 294 6.92 9.00 -2.30
N ALA A 295 7.00 10.26 -2.69
CA ALA A 295 8.20 10.87 -3.25
C ALA A 295 8.32 12.34 -2.86
N VAL A 296 9.54 12.85 -2.93
CA VAL A 296 9.85 14.28 -2.76
C VAL A 296 10.45 14.83 -4.03
N TYR A 297 9.93 15.97 -4.48
CA TYR A 297 10.52 16.81 -5.50
C TYR A 297 11.14 18.03 -4.83
N ALA A 298 12.45 18.21 -5.03
CA ALA A 298 13.23 19.29 -4.44
C ALA A 298 13.82 20.19 -5.54
N PRO A 299 13.11 21.25 -5.96
CA PRO A 299 13.66 22.21 -6.88
C PRO A 299 14.73 23.07 -6.17
N TYR A 300 15.95 23.09 -6.72
CA TYR A 300 17.02 23.98 -6.26
C TYR A 300 17.02 25.28 -7.05
N MET A 301 16.83 25.18 -8.36
CA MET A 301 16.78 26.33 -9.27
C MET A 301 15.59 26.16 -10.23
N ALA A 302 14.73 27.14 -10.31
CA ALA A 302 13.65 27.18 -11.30
C ALA A 302 14.24 27.27 -12.72
N ILE A 303 13.38 27.10 -13.74
CA ILE A 303 13.79 27.23 -15.13
C ILE A 303 14.23 28.68 -15.36
N VAL A 304 15.52 28.89 -15.60
CA VAL A 304 16.14 30.20 -15.82
C VAL A 304 16.67 30.29 -17.25
N PRO A 305 16.23 31.30 -18.04
CA PRO A 305 16.81 31.54 -19.34
C PRO A 305 18.23 32.15 -19.22
N THR A 306 19.11 31.75 -20.11
CA THR A 306 20.41 32.44 -20.28
C THR A 306 20.23 33.68 -21.14
N GLN A 307 21.25 34.51 -21.17
CA GLN A 307 21.27 35.64 -22.08
C GLN A 307 21.25 35.18 -23.55
N LEU A 308 20.51 35.89 -24.40
CA LEU A 308 20.49 35.64 -25.83
C LEU A 308 21.87 35.96 -26.45
N LEU A 309 22.47 35.00 -27.11
CA LEU A 309 23.77 35.13 -27.77
C LEU A 309 23.58 35.13 -29.28
N GLY A 310 24.15 36.11 -29.94
CA GLY A 310 24.25 36.18 -31.41
C GLY A 310 25.63 35.74 -31.90
N PHE A 311 25.65 34.89 -32.90
CA PHE A 311 26.87 34.44 -33.54
C PHE A 311 27.10 35.18 -34.87
N ALA A 312 28.34 35.19 -35.34
CA ALA A 312 28.74 35.90 -36.57
C ALA A 312 28.08 35.37 -37.84
N ASP A 313 27.57 34.14 -37.81
CA ASP A 313 26.80 33.52 -38.90
C ASP A 313 25.32 33.95 -38.95
N GLY A 314 24.90 34.87 -38.08
CA GLY A 314 23.50 35.28 -37.96
C GLY A 314 22.60 34.32 -37.20
N THR A 315 23.15 33.34 -36.49
CA THR A 315 22.43 32.44 -35.59
C THR A 315 22.29 33.09 -34.22
N LEU A 316 21.09 32.99 -33.65
CA LEU A 316 20.79 33.38 -32.27
C LEU A 316 20.65 32.12 -31.43
N SER A 317 21.17 32.13 -30.22
CA SER A 317 21.09 31.01 -29.27
C SER A 317 20.66 31.51 -27.90
N GLN A 318 19.73 30.76 -27.29
CA GLN A 318 19.32 30.96 -25.91
C GLN A 318 19.23 29.61 -25.20
N GLY A 319 19.85 29.52 -24.03
CA GLY A 319 19.79 28.33 -23.18
C GLY A 319 18.76 28.49 -22.06
N PHE A 320 18.24 27.37 -21.61
CA PHE A 320 17.40 27.25 -20.42
C PHE A 320 18.02 26.22 -19.51
N SER A 321 18.09 26.50 -18.23
CA SER A 321 18.63 25.58 -17.26
C SER A 321 17.74 25.50 -16.02
N THR A 322 17.67 24.32 -15.44
CA THR A 322 17.01 24.05 -14.15
C THR A 322 17.87 23.09 -13.35
N MET A 323 17.74 23.11 -12.04
CA MET A 323 18.38 22.15 -11.14
C MET A 323 17.36 21.65 -10.13
N TYR A 324 17.23 20.35 -10.04
CA TYR A 324 16.33 19.70 -9.11
C TYR A 324 16.83 18.29 -8.77
N ASP A 325 16.26 17.71 -7.74
CA ASP A 325 16.35 16.30 -7.43
C ASP A 325 14.98 15.72 -7.09
N MET A 326 14.78 14.47 -7.41
CA MET A 326 13.59 13.71 -7.07
C MET A 326 13.98 12.40 -6.41
N LYS A 327 13.34 12.06 -5.32
CA LYS A 327 13.64 10.82 -4.62
C LYS A 327 12.38 10.17 -4.08
N LEU A 328 12.32 8.84 -4.20
CA LEU A 328 11.31 8.04 -3.53
C LEU A 328 11.58 8.02 -2.03
N LEU A 329 10.51 8.11 -1.25
CA LEU A 329 10.54 7.96 0.18
C LEU A 329 10.14 6.52 0.53
N SER A 330 10.99 5.83 1.28
CA SER A 330 10.62 4.55 1.88
C SER A 330 9.69 4.82 3.06
N THR A 331 8.43 4.45 2.94
CA THR A 331 7.48 4.48 4.06
C THR A 331 7.52 3.15 4.78
N TYR A 332 7.76 3.20 6.11
CA TYR A 332 7.78 2.00 6.93
C TYR A 332 6.40 1.37 7.06
N ASN A 333 6.34 0.04 6.92
CA ASN A 333 5.17 -0.72 7.27
C ASN A 333 4.96 -0.69 8.79
N ARG A 334 3.72 -0.45 9.22
CA ARG A 334 3.35 -0.39 10.64
C ARG A 334 3.05 -1.77 11.23
N VAL A 335 2.91 -2.78 10.42
CA VAL A 335 2.69 -4.16 10.86
C VAL A 335 4.04 -4.78 11.17
N GLY A 336 4.36 -4.83 12.43
CA GLY A 336 5.43 -5.42 13.20
C GLY A 336 6.34 -6.52 12.67
N ASP A 337 6.48 -6.64 11.40
CA ASP A 337 7.49 -7.50 10.83
C ASP A 337 8.66 -6.65 10.35
N VAL A 338 9.81 -7.08 10.84
CA VAL A 338 11.15 -6.81 10.37
C VAL A 338 11.06 -6.12 9.02
N ALA A 339 11.60 -4.90 8.94
CA ALA A 339 11.95 -4.33 7.67
C ALA A 339 12.54 -5.48 6.85
N GLN A 340 11.78 -6.05 5.94
CA GLN A 340 12.40 -6.78 4.87
C GLN A 340 13.26 -5.71 4.25
N ASP A 341 14.53 -5.75 4.58
CA ASP A 341 15.56 -5.12 3.81
C ASP A 341 15.34 -5.64 2.39
N ALA A 342 14.47 -4.95 1.64
CA ALA A 342 14.51 -5.02 0.21
C ALA A 342 15.92 -4.55 -0.10
N GLU A 343 16.81 -5.50 -0.37
CA GLU A 343 18.20 -5.24 -0.72
C GLU A 343 18.34 -4.24 -1.88
N ASP A 344 17.22 -3.81 -2.48
CA ASP A 344 17.12 -2.78 -3.50
C ASP A 344 16.08 -1.69 -3.20
N GLY A 345 15.70 -1.48 -1.97
CA GLY A 345 15.17 -0.23 -1.40
C GLY A 345 14.16 0.61 -2.20
N GLN A 346 13.36 0.05 -3.12
CA GLN A 346 12.80 0.85 -4.19
C GLN A 346 11.26 0.88 -4.26
N TYR A 347 10.56 0.16 -3.38
CA TYR A 347 9.10 0.18 -3.41
C TYR A 347 8.52 1.03 -2.28
N SER A 348 7.56 1.88 -2.62
CA SER A 348 6.80 2.63 -1.64
C SER A 348 5.50 1.89 -1.31
N TRP A 349 5.22 1.69 -0.03
CA TRP A 349 3.97 1.07 0.46
C TRP A 349 2.71 1.87 0.11
N LEU A 350 2.89 3.14 -0.25
CA LEU A 350 1.83 4.04 -0.68
C LEU A 350 1.48 3.91 -2.17
N LEU A 351 2.22 3.08 -2.91
CA LEU A 351 2.07 2.91 -4.34
C LEU A 351 1.80 1.44 -4.68
N VAL A 352 0.93 1.19 -5.64
CA VAL A 352 0.68 -0.13 -6.21
C VAL A 352 0.42 0.00 -7.70
N ALA A 353 1.05 -0.85 -8.49
CA ALA A 353 0.90 -0.87 -9.94
C ALA A 353 0.14 -2.09 -10.44
N GLY A 354 -0.55 -1.94 -11.55
CA GLY A 354 -1.18 -3.01 -12.30
C GLY A 354 -1.01 -2.79 -13.79
N LYS A 355 -1.41 -3.77 -14.58
CA LYS A 355 -1.26 -3.72 -16.04
C LYS A 355 -2.48 -4.24 -16.77
N MET A 356 -2.88 -3.57 -17.84
CA MET A 356 -3.80 -4.11 -18.82
C MET A 356 -3.05 -4.91 -19.87
N ILE A 357 -3.32 -6.23 -19.94
CA ILE A 357 -2.57 -7.20 -20.74
C ILE A 357 -3.27 -7.36 -22.11
N ASP A 358 -2.52 -7.28 -23.22
CA ASP A 358 -3.02 -7.53 -24.56
C ASP A 358 -3.22 -9.04 -24.80
N GLY A 359 -4.49 -9.47 -24.90
CA GLY A 359 -4.90 -10.80 -25.34
C GLY A 359 -4.81 -11.91 -24.27
N PRO A 360 -5.41 -13.07 -24.52
CA PRO A 360 -5.21 -14.22 -23.68
C PRO A 360 -3.80 -14.75 -23.98
N LYS A 361 -2.83 -14.40 -23.17
CA LYS A 361 -1.75 -15.35 -22.94
C LYS A 361 -2.41 -16.50 -22.21
N ASN A 362 -2.32 -17.70 -22.77
CA ASN A 362 -2.91 -18.94 -22.24
C ASN A 362 -2.54 -19.25 -20.78
N ASP A 363 -1.72 -18.44 -20.15
CA ASP A 363 -1.26 -18.57 -18.78
C ASP A 363 -2.19 -17.89 -17.75
N TYR A 364 -3.20 -17.10 -18.17
CA TYR A 364 -4.07 -16.33 -17.26
C TYR A 364 -5.55 -16.74 -17.30
N LEU A 365 -5.88 -17.89 -17.82
CA LEU A 365 -7.14 -18.57 -17.51
C LEU A 365 -7.06 -19.21 -16.10
N GLY A 366 -6.49 -18.51 -15.15
CA GLY A 366 -6.71 -18.74 -13.75
C GLY A 366 -8.13 -18.31 -13.44
N VAL A 367 -9.03 -19.25 -13.46
CA VAL A 367 -10.33 -19.17 -12.81
C VAL A 367 -10.10 -18.49 -11.45
N PHE A 368 -10.79 -17.38 -11.20
CA PHE A 368 -10.88 -16.78 -9.89
C PHE A 368 -11.56 -17.80 -8.94
N VAL A 369 -10.80 -18.72 -8.42
CA VAL A 369 -11.21 -19.55 -7.30
C VAL A 369 -10.76 -18.81 -6.06
N MET A 370 -11.68 -18.14 -5.39
CA MET A 370 -11.52 -17.78 -4.00
C MET A 370 -11.27 -19.08 -3.23
N ASN A 371 -10.05 -19.39 -2.95
CA ASN A 371 -9.70 -20.45 -2.04
C ASN A 371 -9.27 -19.83 -0.73
N ASP A 372 -10.07 -20.01 0.30
CA ASP A 372 -9.94 -19.43 1.64
C ASP A 372 -8.74 -19.99 2.44
N ASN A 373 -7.88 -20.78 1.88
CA ASN A 373 -6.64 -21.20 2.53
C ASN A 373 -5.69 -21.80 1.50
N GLU A 374 -4.48 -21.28 1.50
CA GLU A 374 -3.25 -21.76 0.87
C GLU A 374 -2.80 -21.04 -0.40
N ASN A 375 -1.49 -20.79 -0.43
CA ASN A 375 -0.72 -20.22 -1.52
C ASN A 375 -1.16 -20.75 -2.89
N PRO A 376 -1.22 -19.90 -3.93
CA PRO A 376 -1.60 -20.35 -5.26
C PRO A 376 -0.55 -21.31 -5.80
N VAL A 377 -0.88 -22.61 -5.79
CA VAL A 377 -0.16 -23.60 -6.57
C VAL A 377 -0.62 -23.43 -8.02
N ILE A 378 0.24 -22.87 -8.85
CA ILE A 378 0.03 -22.78 -10.30
C ILE A 378 0.16 -24.20 -10.86
N THR A 379 -0.94 -24.88 -11.03
CA THR A 379 -0.96 -26.13 -11.79
C THR A 379 -1.02 -25.81 -13.29
N LYS A 380 0.08 -25.99 -13.99
CA LYS A 380 0.09 -25.99 -15.46
C LYS A 380 -0.84 -27.09 -15.94
N ALA A 381 -1.92 -26.73 -16.62
CA ALA A 381 -2.68 -27.68 -17.43
C ALA A 381 -1.82 -28.03 -18.64
N SER A 382 -1.31 -29.26 -18.69
CA SER A 382 -0.70 -29.85 -19.87
C SER A 382 -1.79 -30.16 -20.90
N VAL A 383 -1.63 -29.63 -22.12
CA VAL A 383 -2.33 -30.08 -23.33
C VAL A 383 -1.81 -31.42 -23.72
#